data_9fc49767f107f41aa3c8750b85c1d287
#
_entry.id   9fc49767f107f41aa3c8750b85c1d287
#
_cell.length_a   1.000
_cell.length_b   1.000
_cell.length_c   1.000
_cell.angle_alpha   90.00
_cell.angle_beta   90.00
_cell.angle_gamma   90.00
#
_symmetry.space_group_name_H-M   'P 1'
#
loop_
_entity.id
_entity.type
_entity.pdbx_description
1 polymer ?
#
loop_
_entity_poly.entity_id
_entity_poly.type
_entity_poly.pdbx_seq_one_letter_code
_entity_poly.pdbx_strand_id
1 'polypeptide(L)'
;MDILFLVGRLIFGGYFLMNAWNHFKNSEGLTIYAASKGVPEPKMAVFLGGILLLLGGLGIVFGIVPEASLALLIIFLVPVSLKMHAFWKEPDPNARMMEKVQFMKNMALVGALLMLYAVSVPWVYNILQ
;
A
#
# COMPACT_ATOMS: atom_id res chain seq x y z
N MET A 1 6.78 -12.71 22.11
CA MET A 1 5.80 -11.95 21.31
C MET A 1 6.47 -10.87 20.46
N ASP A 2 7.46 -10.18 21.00
CA ASP A 2 8.15 -9.07 20.31
C ASP A 2 8.85 -9.46 19.02
N ILE A 3 9.49 -10.64 19.01
CA ILE A 3 10.15 -11.17 17.80
C ILE A 3 9.11 -11.47 16.70
N LEU A 4 7.96 -12.03 17.06
CA LEU A 4 6.88 -12.30 16.10
C LEU A 4 6.35 -11.00 15.49
N PHE A 5 6.21 -9.96 16.31
CA PHE A 5 5.80 -8.64 15.84
C PHE A 5 6.85 -8.02 14.91
N LEU A 6 8.14 -8.15 15.26
CA LEU A 6 9.22 -7.69 14.38
C LEU A 6 9.21 -8.42 13.03
N VAL A 7 9.09 -9.74 13.04
CA VAL A 7 9.01 -10.55 11.80
C VAL A 7 7.80 -10.12 10.96
N GLY A 8 6.64 -9.93 11.60
CA GLY A 8 5.44 -9.43 10.92
C GLY A 8 5.67 -8.06 10.27
N ARG A 9 6.32 -7.13 10.97
CA ARG A 9 6.69 -5.81 10.43
C ARG A 9 7.61 -5.91 9.22
N LEU A 10 8.63 -6.78 9.28
CA LEU A 10 9.57 -6.97 8.16
C LEU A 10 8.86 -7.51 6.92
N ILE A 11 7.99 -8.51 7.09
CA ILE A 11 7.22 -9.09 5.97
C ILE A 11 6.21 -8.08 5.44
N PHE A 12 5.44 -7.47 6.30
CA PHE A 12 4.36 -6.55 5.92
C PHE A 12 4.89 -5.25 5.33
N GLY A 13 5.86 -4.62 6.00
CA GLY A 13 6.52 -3.42 5.49
C GLY A 13 7.33 -3.70 4.22
N GLY A 14 8.01 -4.86 4.16
CA GLY A 14 8.73 -5.32 2.97
C GLY A 14 7.84 -5.43 1.73
N TYR A 15 6.60 -5.90 1.89
CA TYR A 15 5.61 -5.93 0.81
C TYR A 15 5.38 -4.52 0.23
N PHE A 16 5.20 -3.52 1.08
CA PHE A 16 5.00 -2.13 0.61
C PHE A 16 6.26 -1.54 -0.03
N LEU A 17 7.44 -1.88 0.48
CA LEU A 17 8.71 -1.46 -0.12
C LEU A 17 8.92 -2.06 -1.51
N MET A 18 8.55 -3.31 -1.71
CA MET A 18 8.59 -3.95 -3.03
C MET A 18 7.63 -3.26 -4.00
N ASN A 19 6.44 -2.89 -3.54
CA ASN A 19 5.48 -2.13 -4.34
C ASN A 19 5.99 -0.71 -4.65
N ALA A 20 6.64 -0.05 -3.70
CA ALA A 20 7.28 1.25 -3.93
C ALA A 20 8.34 1.13 -5.03
N TRP A 21 9.20 0.13 -4.93
CA TRP A 21 10.21 -0.16 -5.95
C TRP A 21 9.60 -0.34 -7.34
N ASN A 22 8.50 -1.10 -7.42
CA ASN A 22 7.77 -1.32 -8.68
C ASN A 22 7.21 0.00 -9.24
N HIS A 23 6.71 0.91 -8.41
CA HIS A 23 6.21 2.22 -8.84
C HIS A 23 7.31 3.05 -9.51
N PHE A 24 8.55 3.00 -9.01
CA PHE A 24 9.66 3.74 -9.59
C PHE A 24 10.27 3.03 -10.80
N LYS A 25 10.49 1.72 -10.70
CA LYS A 25 11.12 0.93 -11.76
C LYS A 25 10.21 0.75 -12.99
N ASN A 26 8.94 0.50 -12.79
CA ASN A 26 7.95 0.27 -13.84
C ASN A 26 6.97 1.44 -13.99
N SER A 27 7.45 2.67 -13.75
CA SER A 27 6.61 3.88 -13.72
C SER A 27 5.88 4.11 -15.05
N GLU A 28 6.51 3.80 -16.19
CA GLU A 28 5.88 3.96 -17.50
C GLU A 28 4.68 3.03 -17.67
N GLY A 29 4.84 1.74 -17.41
CA GLY A 29 3.75 0.76 -17.49
C GLY A 29 2.63 1.06 -16.53
N LEU A 30 2.94 1.45 -15.28
CA LEU A 30 1.94 1.85 -14.30
C LEU A 30 1.23 3.14 -14.69
N THR A 31 1.92 4.09 -15.31
CA THR A 31 1.32 5.32 -15.82
C THR A 31 0.31 5.03 -16.93
N ILE A 32 0.65 4.15 -17.88
CA ILE A 32 -0.27 3.70 -18.94
C ILE A 32 -1.50 3.03 -18.33
N TYR A 33 -1.30 2.13 -17.37
CA TYR A 33 -2.39 1.45 -16.67
C TYR A 33 -3.29 2.43 -15.91
N ALA A 34 -2.71 3.36 -15.16
CA ALA A 34 -3.46 4.40 -14.45
C ALA A 34 -4.27 5.28 -15.42
N ALA A 35 -3.67 5.68 -16.54
CA ALA A 35 -4.37 6.44 -17.58
C ALA A 35 -5.56 5.67 -18.15
N SER A 36 -5.42 4.35 -18.39
CA SER A 36 -6.50 3.50 -18.88
C SER A 36 -7.69 3.42 -17.92
N LYS A 37 -7.46 3.64 -16.63
CA LYS A 37 -8.49 3.68 -15.58
C LYS A 37 -9.03 5.10 -15.32
N GLY A 38 -8.63 6.08 -16.13
CA GLY A 38 -9.09 7.46 -16.01
C GLY A 38 -8.53 8.20 -14.80
N VAL A 39 -7.34 7.84 -14.33
CA VAL A 39 -6.65 8.57 -13.26
C VAL A 39 -6.15 9.91 -13.83
N PRO A 40 -6.51 11.07 -13.24
CA PRO A 40 -5.97 12.35 -13.66
C PRO A 40 -4.47 12.44 -13.31
N GLU A 41 -3.70 13.09 -14.17
CA GLU A 41 -2.24 13.23 -14.01
C GLU A 41 -1.56 11.90 -13.64
N PRO A 42 -1.70 10.84 -14.47
CA PRO A 42 -1.34 9.47 -14.08
C PRO A 42 0.13 9.32 -13.73
N LYS A 43 1.02 10.05 -14.40
CA LYS A 43 2.47 10.03 -14.10
C LYS A 43 2.76 10.54 -12.69
N MET A 44 2.14 11.66 -12.31
CA MET A 44 2.27 12.23 -10.97
C MET A 44 1.64 11.30 -9.92
N ALA A 45 0.47 10.73 -10.21
CA ALA A 45 -0.21 9.81 -9.31
C ALA A 45 0.64 8.56 -9.03
N VAL A 46 1.29 7.99 -10.03
CA VAL A 46 2.20 6.84 -9.87
C VAL A 46 3.42 7.22 -9.03
N PHE A 47 4.02 8.38 -9.29
CA PHE A 47 5.17 8.87 -8.52
C PHE A 47 4.81 9.10 -7.04
N LEU A 48 3.73 9.83 -6.77
CA LEU A 48 3.26 10.09 -5.39
C LEU A 48 2.86 8.80 -4.69
N GLY A 49 2.23 7.87 -5.39
CA GLY A 49 1.92 6.54 -4.87
C GLY A 49 3.19 5.79 -4.43
N GLY A 50 4.24 5.85 -5.23
CA GLY A 50 5.55 5.30 -4.88
C GLY A 50 6.14 5.92 -3.62
N ILE A 51 6.03 7.23 -3.46
CA ILE A 51 6.50 7.95 -2.25
C ILE A 51 5.69 7.52 -1.01
N LEU A 52 4.36 7.45 -1.11
CA LEU A 52 3.51 7.00 0.00
C LEU A 52 3.86 5.58 0.45
N LEU A 53 4.04 4.67 -0.52
CA LEU A 53 4.43 3.29 -0.26
C LEU A 53 5.82 3.19 0.37
N LEU A 54 6.78 3.99 -0.11
CA LEU A 54 8.14 4.02 0.41
C LEU A 54 8.17 4.49 1.86
N LEU A 55 7.62 5.66 2.13
CA LEU A 55 7.63 6.25 3.48
C LEU A 55 6.83 5.39 4.46
N GLY A 56 5.65 4.94 4.08
CA GLY A 56 4.84 4.07 4.92
C GLY A 56 5.51 2.71 5.18
N GLY A 57 6.08 2.10 4.15
CA GLY A 57 6.79 0.83 4.25
C GLY A 57 8.03 0.92 5.15
N LEU A 58 8.86 1.95 4.97
CA LEU A 58 10.02 2.22 5.83
C LEU A 58 9.61 2.44 7.29
N GLY A 59 8.55 3.23 7.51
CA GLY A 59 8.04 3.48 8.84
C GLY A 59 7.60 2.21 9.56
N ILE A 60 6.93 1.29 8.87
CA ILE A 60 6.55 -0.02 9.44
C ILE A 60 7.78 -0.87 9.73
N VAL A 61 8.69 -1.01 8.77
CA VAL A 61 9.90 -1.85 8.94
C VAL A 61 10.72 -1.37 10.14
N PHE A 62 11.00 -0.08 10.21
CA PHE A 62 11.87 0.50 11.24
C PHE A 62 11.13 0.93 12.51
N GLY A 63 9.80 0.88 12.53
CA GLY A 63 8.98 1.32 13.67
C GLY A 63 9.01 2.83 13.89
N ILE A 64 9.23 3.60 12.83
CA ILE A 64 9.34 5.06 12.88
C ILE A 64 7.96 5.67 12.69
N VAL A 65 7.54 6.53 13.61
CA VAL A 65 6.26 7.26 13.57
C VAL A 65 5.12 6.36 13.05
N PRO A 66 4.83 5.25 13.78
CA PRO A 66 3.95 4.20 13.25
C PRO A 66 2.60 4.72 12.76
N GLU A 67 1.96 5.57 13.52
CA GLU A 67 0.63 6.13 13.20
C GLU A 67 0.62 6.87 11.86
N ALA A 68 1.61 7.73 11.63
CA ALA A 68 1.74 8.44 10.34
C ALA A 68 2.04 7.45 9.20
N SER A 69 2.90 6.47 9.44
CA SER A 69 3.24 5.46 8.45
C SER A 69 2.04 4.63 8.01
N LEU A 70 1.20 4.21 8.98
CA LEU A 70 -0.05 3.50 8.72
C LEU A 70 -1.02 4.38 7.91
N ALA A 71 -1.14 5.67 8.28
CA ALA A 71 -1.99 6.62 7.56
C ALA A 71 -1.58 6.80 6.10
N LEU A 72 -0.29 6.93 5.82
CA LEU A 72 0.23 7.06 4.45
C LEU A 72 -0.16 5.87 3.57
N LEU A 73 -0.08 4.65 4.10
CA LEU A 73 -0.45 3.44 3.38
C LEU A 73 -1.96 3.35 3.15
N ILE A 74 -2.77 3.74 4.11
CA ILE A 74 -4.25 3.78 3.95
C ILE A 74 -4.63 4.83 2.89
N ILE A 75 -4.00 6.01 2.92
CA ILE A 75 -4.20 7.08 1.94
C ILE A 75 -3.84 6.61 0.53
N PHE A 76 -2.86 5.71 0.38
CA PHE A 76 -2.55 5.08 -0.89
C PHE A 76 -3.59 4.00 -1.26
N LEU A 77 -3.84 3.04 -0.37
CA LEU A 77 -4.62 1.84 -0.67
C LEU A 77 -6.10 2.12 -0.97
N VAL A 78 -6.73 3.01 -0.24
CA VAL A 78 -8.18 3.27 -0.41
C VAL A 78 -8.48 3.91 -1.77
N PRO A 79 -7.85 5.04 -2.16
CA PRO A 79 -8.10 5.64 -3.48
C PRO A 79 -7.72 4.71 -4.64
N VAL A 80 -6.58 4.00 -4.53
CA VAL A 80 -6.14 3.05 -5.55
C VAL A 80 -7.17 1.94 -5.74
N SER A 81 -7.70 1.39 -4.65
CA SER A 81 -8.71 0.33 -4.73
C SER A 81 -9.99 0.81 -5.39
N LEU A 82 -10.46 1.99 -5.03
CA LEU A 82 -11.70 2.55 -5.57
C LEU A 82 -11.57 2.99 -7.04
N LYS A 83 -10.39 3.42 -7.47
CA LYS A 83 -10.17 3.93 -8.83
C LYS A 83 -9.60 2.87 -9.76
N MET A 84 -8.52 2.20 -9.36
CA MET A 84 -7.81 1.24 -10.20
C MET A 84 -8.49 -0.13 -10.24
N HIS A 85 -9.06 -0.56 -9.12
CA HIS A 85 -9.63 -1.90 -8.94
C HIS A 85 -11.15 -1.86 -8.78
N ALA A 86 -11.81 -0.95 -9.51
CA ALA A 86 -13.27 -0.81 -9.55
C ALA A 86 -13.90 -1.95 -10.36
N PHE A 87 -13.86 -3.17 -9.83
CA PHE A 87 -14.31 -4.37 -10.52
C PHE A 87 -15.80 -4.33 -10.93
N TRP A 88 -16.62 -3.56 -10.21
CA TRP A 88 -18.03 -3.36 -10.51
C TRP A 88 -18.27 -2.59 -11.83
N LYS A 89 -17.25 -1.91 -12.35
CA LYS A 89 -17.29 -1.20 -13.64
C LYS A 89 -16.76 -2.01 -14.81
N GLU A 90 -16.13 -3.16 -14.52
CA GLU A 90 -15.46 -3.97 -15.53
C GLU A 90 -16.46 -4.89 -16.22
N PRO A 91 -16.71 -4.76 -17.54
CA PRO A 91 -17.68 -5.57 -18.26
C PRO A 91 -17.19 -6.99 -18.55
N ASP A 92 -15.89 -7.18 -18.78
CA ASP A 92 -15.32 -8.51 -19.05
C ASP A 92 -15.26 -9.35 -17.77
N PRO A 93 -15.82 -10.59 -17.76
CA PRO A 93 -15.83 -11.43 -16.56
C PRO A 93 -14.45 -11.78 -16.00
N ASN A 94 -13.46 -12.02 -16.89
CA ASN A 94 -12.10 -12.37 -16.47
C ASN A 94 -11.39 -11.15 -15.85
N ALA A 95 -11.47 -10.01 -16.51
CA ALA A 95 -10.93 -8.75 -16.00
C ALA A 95 -11.60 -8.37 -14.68
N ARG A 96 -12.92 -8.52 -14.57
CA ARG A 96 -13.67 -8.27 -13.33
C ARG A 96 -13.17 -9.13 -12.18
N MET A 97 -12.92 -10.42 -12.41
CA MET A 97 -12.39 -11.33 -11.40
C MET A 97 -11.01 -10.88 -10.93
N MET A 98 -10.11 -10.52 -11.84
CA MET A 98 -8.77 -10.04 -11.51
C MET A 98 -8.81 -8.75 -10.68
N GLU A 99 -9.60 -7.79 -11.09
CA GLU A 99 -9.75 -6.52 -10.36
C GLU A 99 -10.41 -6.73 -8.98
N LYS A 100 -11.36 -7.64 -8.88
CA LYS A 100 -11.97 -8.00 -7.59
C LYS A 100 -10.96 -8.60 -6.62
N VAL A 101 -10.08 -9.47 -7.07
CA VAL A 101 -9.01 -10.04 -6.24
C VAL A 101 -8.09 -8.93 -5.73
N GLN A 102 -7.69 -7.99 -6.58
CA GLN A 102 -6.85 -6.85 -6.17
C GLN A 102 -7.57 -5.96 -5.16
N PHE A 103 -8.84 -5.65 -5.39
CA PHE A 103 -9.65 -4.86 -4.47
C PHE A 103 -9.75 -5.53 -3.09
N MET A 104 -10.11 -6.81 -3.05
CA MET A 104 -10.26 -7.56 -1.80
C MET A 104 -8.94 -7.68 -1.04
N LYS A 105 -7.83 -7.92 -1.74
CA LYS A 105 -6.49 -7.92 -1.15
C LYS A 105 -6.18 -6.57 -0.49
N ASN A 106 -6.41 -5.47 -1.20
CA ASN A 106 -6.14 -4.14 -0.67
C ASN A 106 -7.02 -3.82 0.54
N MET A 107 -8.29 -4.22 0.53
CA MET A 107 -9.17 -4.05 1.69
C MET A 107 -8.71 -4.88 2.89
N ALA A 108 -8.22 -6.09 2.67
CA ALA A 108 -7.62 -6.89 3.74
C ALA A 108 -6.36 -6.21 4.33
N LEU A 109 -5.52 -5.60 3.49
CA LEU A 109 -4.37 -4.82 3.95
C LEU A 109 -4.79 -3.58 4.74
N VAL A 110 -5.83 -2.87 4.30
CA VAL A 110 -6.40 -1.74 5.06
C VAL A 110 -6.89 -2.21 6.43
N GLY A 111 -7.59 -3.34 6.49
CA GLY A 111 -8.02 -3.93 7.77
C GLY A 111 -6.83 -4.23 8.70
N ALA A 112 -5.76 -4.81 8.18
CA ALA A 112 -4.54 -5.06 8.94
C ALA A 112 -3.88 -3.77 9.44
N LEU A 113 -3.80 -2.73 8.61
CA LEU A 113 -3.27 -1.42 8.98
C LEU A 113 -4.11 -0.78 10.10
N LEU A 114 -5.43 -0.88 10.04
CA LEU A 114 -6.33 -0.39 11.08
C LEU A 114 -6.13 -1.15 12.41
N MET A 115 -5.92 -2.47 12.36
CA MET A 115 -5.61 -3.25 13.55
C MET A 115 -4.27 -2.83 14.18
N LEU A 116 -3.27 -2.48 13.37
CA LEU A 116 -1.98 -2.01 13.85
C LEU A 116 -2.05 -0.66 14.58
N TYR A 117 -3.07 0.17 14.31
CA TYR A 117 -3.31 1.38 15.10
C TYR A 117 -3.61 1.10 16.59
N ALA A 118 -4.11 -0.09 16.90
CA ALA A 118 -4.39 -0.50 18.28
C ALA A 118 -3.12 -0.96 19.03
N VAL A 119 -1.99 -1.10 18.34
CA VAL A 119 -0.72 -1.49 18.95
C VAL A 119 -0.06 -0.28 19.57
N SER A 120 0.18 -0.34 20.89
CA SER A 120 0.78 0.75 21.66
C SER A 120 2.13 1.18 21.09
N VAL A 121 2.34 2.49 21.02
CA VAL A 121 3.62 3.08 20.63
C VAL A 121 4.44 3.46 21.88
N PRO A 122 5.76 3.48 21.83
CA PRO A 122 6.61 3.13 20.69
C PRO A 122 6.63 1.63 20.41
N TRP A 123 6.75 1.26 19.13
CA TRP A 123 6.86 -0.15 18.77
C TRP A 123 8.21 -0.71 19.20
N VAL A 124 8.21 -1.98 19.64
CA VAL A 124 9.45 -2.68 20.02
C VAL A 124 10.45 -2.70 18.87
N TYR A 125 11.74 -2.67 19.20
CA TYR A 125 12.82 -2.63 18.20
C TYR A 125 12.67 -1.51 17.15
N ASN A 126 12.25 -0.33 17.55
CA ASN A 126 12.34 0.82 16.67
C ASN A 126 13.78 1.40 16.67
N ILE A 127 14.19 1.99 15.56
CA ILE A 127 15.56 2.48 15.39
C ILE A 127 15.84 3.84 16.02
N LEU A 128 14.83 4.48 16.60
CA LEU A 128 14.96 5.79 17.25
C LEU A 128 15.09 5.70 18.78
N GLN A 129 15.12 4.48 19.34
CA GLN A 129 15.34 4.22 20.77
C GLN A 129 16.77 3.86 21.08
#